data_72f5bf531c625c35699c936d25a81958
#
_entry.id   72f5bf531c625c35699c936d25a81958
#
_cell.length_a   1.000
_cell.length_b   1.000
_cell.length_c   1.000
_cell.angle_alpha   90.00
_cell.angle_beta   90.00
_cell.angle_gamma   90.00
#
_symmetry.space_group_name_H-M   'P 1'
#
loop_
_entity.id
_entity.type
_entity.pdbx_description
1 polymer ?
#
loop_
_entity_poly.entity_id
_entity_poly.type
_entity_poly.pdbx_seq_one_letter_code
_entity_poly.pdbx_strand_id
1 'polypeptide(L)'
;MECRLTDDWENTKNIIIYGFGKVAHDNLDFFKNNFNIVYIVDGDKSKCNIEYKGIAVKYVDDVKDELKNYKIIIMTANRNVELVGKDLEKLGFISGENFCSMEQFLTEWFWKYKKKACLMEVHSTITSRCTLKCRHC
;
A
#
# COMPACT_ATOMS: atom_id res chain seq x y z
N MET A 1 4.02 -18.27 0.06
CA MET A 1 5.13 -17.85 0.93
C MET A 1 5.21 -16.34 0.87
N GLU A 2 5.07 -15.71 2.00
CA GLU A 2 5.16 -14.24 2.05
C GLU A 2 6.62 -13.80 1.89
N CYS A 3 6.87 -12.98 0.87
CA CYS A 3 8.19 -12.36 0.71
C CYS A 3 8.34 -11.26 1.76
N ARG A 4 9.35 -11.37 2.59
CA ARG A 4 9.67 -10.32 3.57
C ARG A 4 10.28 -9.10 2.87
N LEU A 5 10.09 -7.93 3.47
CA LEU A 5 10.75 -6.72 3.01
C LEU A 5 12.27 -6.83 3.17
N THR A 6 12.98 -6.46 2.12
CA THR A 6 14.45 -6.40 2.14
C THR A 6 14.94 -5.22 3.00
N ASP A 7 16.21 -5.27 3.41
CA ASP A 7 16.76 -4.27 4.33
C ASP A 7 16.88 -2.86 3.73
N ASP A 8 16.89 -2.73 2.43
CA ASP A 8 16.94 -1.44 1.75
C ASP A 8 15.68 -0.57 1.94
N TRP A 9 14.59 -1.15 2.43
CA TRP A 9 13.42 -0.38 2.86
C TRP A 9 13.67 0.50 4.10
N GLU A 10 14.70 0.20 4.89
CA GLU A 10 15.00 0.93 6.13
C GLU A 10 15.15 2.44 5.91
N ASN A 11 15.87 2.80 4.87
CA ASN A 11 16.20 4.19 4.57
C ASN A 11 15.29 4.80 3.48
N THR A 12 14.20 4.12 3.15
CA THR A 12 13.25 4.61 2.15
C THR A 12 12.59 5.90 2.60
N LYS A 13 12.73 6.94 1.78
CA LYS A 13 12.08 8.24 1.99
C LYS A 13 11.11 8.58 0.87
N ASN A 14 11.43 8.18 -0.35
CA ASN A 14 10.66 8.45 -1.56
C ASN A 14 9.89 7.21 -1.97
N ILE A 15 8.59 7.34 -2.07
CA ILE A 15 7.70 6.23 -2.44
C ILE A 15 6.77 6.64 -3.58
N ILE A 16 6.31 5.63 -4.31
CA ILE A 16 5.19 5.76 -5.25
C ILE A 16 4.03 4.96 -4.68
N ILE A 17 2.84 5.52 -4.73
CA ILE A 17 1.60 4.84 -4.36
C ILE A 17 0.96 4.29 -5.62
N TYR A 18 0.64 3.01 -5.63
CA TYR A 18 -0.11 2.37 -6.70
C TYR A 18 -1.57 2.20 -6.28
N GLY A 19 -2.45 2.93 -6.93
CA GLY A 19 -3.88 2.95 -6.70
C GLY A 19 -4.38 4.32 -6.24
N PHE A 20 -5.40 4.82 -6.91
CA PHE A 20 -6.07 6.08 -6.59
C PHE A 20 -7.56 5.86 -6.37
N GLY A 21 -7.86 5.02 -5.41
CA GLY A 21 -9.21 4.72 -4.95
C GLY A 21 -9.41 5.07 -3.48
N LYS A 22 -10.45 4.50 -2.88
CA LYS A 22 -10.81 4.79 -1.48
C LYS A 22 -9.66 4.48 -0.50
N VAL A 23 -8.96 3.38 -0.68
CA VAL A 23 -7.86 2.99 0.23
C VAL A 23 -6.75 4.04 0.23
N ALA A 24 -6.37 4.53 -0.96
CA ALA A 24 -5.37 5.58 -1.08
C ALA A 24 -5.87 6.90 -0.46
N HIS A 25 -7.10 7.31 -0.73
CA HIS A 25 -7.68 8.52 -0.16
C HIS A 25 -7.71 8.48 1.37
N ASP A 26 -8.13 7.37 1.95
CA ASP A 26 -8.26 7.23 3.41
C ASP A 26 -6.91 7.22 4.13
N ASN A 27 -5.83 6.81 3.47
CA ASN A 27 -4.51 6.65 4.07
C ASN A 27 -3.45 7.66 3.59
N LEU A 28 -3.79 8.51 2.63
CA LEU A 28 -2.83 9.41 1.99
C LEU A 28 -2.13 10.35 2.97
N ASP A 29 -2.87 10.94 3.90
CA ASP A 29 -2.32 11.90 4.85
C ASP A 29 -1.27 11.27 5.76
N PHE A 30 -1.50 10.05 6.20
CA PHE A 30 -0.52 9.31 7.00
C PHE A 30 0.79 9.10 6.23
N PHE A 31 0.71 8.64 4.99
CA PHE A 31 1.89 8.41 4.18
C PHE A 31 2.57 9.72 3.77
N LYS A 32 1.81 10.76 3.47
CA LYS A 32 2.34 12.09 3.16
C LYS A 32 3.09 12.71 4.32
N ASN A 33 2.65 12.47 5.55
CA ASN A 33 3.31 12.98 6.74
C ASN A 33 4.63 12.24 7.09
N ASN A 34 4.79 11.01 6.62
CA ASN A 34 5.93 10.16 6.95
C ASN A 34 6.90 9.94 5.79
N PHE A 35 6.47 10.15 4.55
CA PHE A 35 7.26 9.91 3.35
C PHE A 35 7.07 11.03 2.34
N ASN A 36 8.03 11.14 1.42
CA ASN A 36 7.84 11.91 0.20
C ASN A 36 7.16 11.03 -0.85
N ILE A 37 5.91 11.32 -1.15
CA ILE A 37 5.17 10.66 -2.23
C ILE A 37 5.55 11.34 -3.53
N VAL A 38 6.30 10.64 -4.37
CA VAL A 38 6.79 11.21 -5.65
C VAL A 38 5.61 11.47 -6.58
N TYR A 39 4.76 10.49 -6.75
CA TYR A 39 3.46 10.58 -7.41
C TYR A 39 2.62 9.34 -7.09
N ILE A 40 1.36 9.38 -7.50
CA ILE A 40 0.44 8.24 -7.45
C ILE A 40 0.31 7.70 -8.86
N VAL A 41 0.25 6.38 -9.03
CA VAL A 41 -0.08 5.74 -10.30
C VAL A 41 -1.36 4.93 -10.19
N ASP A 42 -2.10 4.86 -11.29
CA ASP A 42 -3.29 4.01 -11.39
C ASP A 42 -3.35 3.38 -12.79
N GLY A 43 -3.90 2.19 -12.86
CA GLY A 43 -4.15 1.49 -14.13
C GLY A 43 -5.42 1.96 -14.85
N ASP A 44 -6.25 2.74 -14.18
CA ASP A 44 -7.45 3.35 -14.77
C ASP A 44 -7.12 4.76 -15.25
N LYS A 45 -6.99 4.91 -16.56
CA LYS A 45 -6.64 6.17 -17.20
C LYS A 45 -7.61 7.30 -16.89
N SER A 46 -8.88 6.99 -16.60
CA SER A 46 -9.90 8.00 -16.28
C SER A 46 -9.64 8.71 -14.94
N LYS A 47 -8.86 8.10 -14.05
CA LYS A 47 -8.47 8.66 -12.76
C LYS A 47 -7.17 9.46 -12.79
N CYS A 48 -6.48 9.45 -13.93
CA CYS A 48 -5.15 10.00 -14.07
C CYS A 48 -5.13 11.41 -14.67
N ASN A 49 -3.92 12.00 -14.77
CA ASN A 49 -3.68 13.35 -15.27
C ASN A 49 -4.37 14.45 -14.43
N ILE A 50 -4.44 14.23 -13.14
CA ILE A 50 -4.92 15.20 -12.16
C ILE A 50 -3.87 15.38 -11.06
N GLU A 51 -4.06 16.41 -10.25
CA GLU A 51 -3.30 16.62 -9.02
C GLU A 51 -4.25 16.49 -7.82
N TYR A 52 -3.86 15.74 -6.83
CA TYR A 52 -4.63 15.53 -5.61
C TYR A 52 -3.78 15.84 -4.38
N LYS A 53 -4.18 16.81 -3.59
CA LYS A 53 -3.44 17.28 -2.40
C LYS A 53 -1.96 17.61 -2.69
N GLY A 54 -1.69 18.19 -3.86
CA GLY A 54 -0.34 18.53 -4.30
C GLY A 54 0.48 17.38 -4.87
N ILE A 55 -0.16 16.21 -5.11
CA ILE A 55 0.50 15.01 -5.63
C ILE A 55 -0.10 14.68 -7.00
N ALA A 56 0.77 14.52 -8.00
CA ALA A 56 0.35 14.13 -9.34
C ALA A 56 -0.17 12.69 -9.37
N VAL A 57 -1.26 12.45 -10.08
CA VAL A 57 -1.79 11.12 -10.37
C VAL A 57 -1.52 10.80 -11.84
N LYS A 58 -0.71 9.77 -12.08
CA LYS A 58 -0.24 9.41 -13.42
C LYS A 58 -0.76 8.04 -13.85
N TYR A 59 -0.93 7.87 -15.13
CA TYR A 59 -1.24 6.56 -15.70
C TYR A 59 0.00 5.67 -15.66
N VAL A 60 -0.13 4.46 -15.16
CA VAL A 60 1.01 3.56 -14.91
C VAL A 60 1.82 3.29 -16.17
N ASP A 61 1.19 3.14 -17.32
CA ASP A 61 1.88 2.86 -18.58
C ASP A 61 2.77 4.02 -19.06
N ASP A 62 2.44 5.24 -18.67
CA ASP A 62 3.22 6.42 -19.08
C ASP A 62 4.52 6.58 -18.28
N VAL A 63 4.65 5.89 -17.15
CA VAL A 63 5.79 6.05 -16.22
C VAL A 63 6.50 4.73 -15.88
N LYS A 64 6.24 3.66 -16.63
CA LYS A 64 6.80 2.32 -16.36
C LYS A 64 8.30 2.32 -16.12
N ASP A 65 9.06 3.05 -16.92
CA ASP A 65 10.51 3.07 -16.82
C ASP A 65 11.01 3.82 -15.58
N GLU A 66 10.27 4.84 -15.14
CA GLU A 66 10.61 5.61 -13.95
C GLU A 66 10.33 4.83 -12.65
N LEU A 67 9.33 3.95 -12.66
CA LEU A 67 8.91 3.19 -11.47
C LEU A 67 10.06 2.38 -10.87
N LYS A 68 11.01 1.93 -11.67
CA LYS A 68 12.16 1.13 -11.23
C LYS A 68 13.08 1.86 -10.25
N ASN A 69 13.03 3.18 -10.21
CA ASN A 69 13.87 4.00 -9.35
C ASN A 69 13.31 4.19 -7.95
N TYR A 70 12.11 3.70 -7.66
CA TYR A 70 11.39 3.98 -6.42
C TYR A 70 10.79 2.72 -5.81
N LYS A 71 10.55 2.76 -4.52
CA LYS A 71 9.74 1.76 -3.82
C LYS A 71 8.26 2.03 -4.05
N ILE A 72 7.50 1.00 -4.35
CA ILE A 72 6.08 1.08 -4.67
C ILE A 72 5.27 0.46 -3.54
N ILE A 73 4.27 1.19 -3.03
CA ILE A 73 3.30 0.68 -2.07
C ILE A 73 1.94 0.56 -2.76
N ILE A 74 1.40 -0.65 -2.79
CA ILE A 74 0.11 -0.93 -3.40
C ILE A 74 -1.00 -0.55 -2.40
N MET A 75 -1.82 0.43 -2.76
CA MET A 75 -2.95 0.92 -1.97
C MET A 75 -4.26 0.74 -2.74
N THR A 76 -4.64 -0.51 -2.93
CA THR A 76 -5.91 -0.88 -3.57
C THR A 76 -6.74 -1.74 -2.63
N ALA A 77 -7.99 -1.99 -2.97
CA ALA A 77 -8.80 -2.97 -2.24
C ALA A 77 -8.10 -4.35 -2.27
N ASN A 78 -8.21 -5.11 -1.18
CA ASN A 78 -7.50 -6.39 -1.01
C ASN A 78 -7.62 -7.33 -2.22
N ARG A 79 -8.79 -7.39 -2.84
CA ARG A 79 -9.03 -8.19 -4.05
C ARG A 79 -8.15 -7.81 -5.25
N ASN A 80 -7.67 -6.60 -5.30
CA ASN A 80 -6.86 -6.07 -6.41
C ASN A 80 -5.35 -6.10 -6.12
N VAL A 81 -4.94 -6.23 -4.87
CA VAL A 81 -3.53 -6.22 -4.47
C VAL A 81 -2.74 -7.31 -5.20
N GLU A 82 -3.25 -8.53 -5.25
CA GLU A 82 -2.59 -9.63 -5.94
C GLU A 82 -2.50 -9.41 -7.45
N LEU A 83 -3.55 -8.86 -8.06
CA LEU A 83 -3.55 -8.56 -9.50
C LEU A 83 -2.51 -7.51 -9.86
N VAL A 84 -2.46 -6.42 -9.10
CA VAL A 84 -1.45 -5.36 -9.29
C VAL A 84 -0.05 -5.91 -9.06
N GLY A 85 0.15 -6.73 -8.04
CA GLY A 85 1.44 -7.37 -7.76
C GLY A 85 1.91 -8.23 -8.93
N LYS A 86 1.04 -9.05 -9.50
CA LYS A 86 1.35 -9.87 -10.69
C LYS A 86 1.71 -9.01 -11.91
N ASP A 87 1.02 -7.90 -12.11
CA ASP A 87 1.33 -6.98 -13.20
C ASP A 87 2.68 -6.31 -13.02
N LEU A 88 3.05 -5.94 -11.80
CA LEU A 88 4.39 -5.43 -11.49
C LEU A 88 5.47 -6.49 -11.68
N GLU A 89 5.22 -7.73 -11.29
CA GLU A 89 6.15 -8.85 -11.53
C GLU A 89 6.40 -9.10 -13.02
N LYS A 90 5.38 -8.97 -13.87
CA LYS A 90 5.55 -9.05 -15.33
C LYS A 90 6.44 -7.94 -15.89
N LEU A 91 6.51 -6.80 -15.22
CA LEU A 91 7.41 -5.69 -15.57
C LEU A 91 8.84 -5.86 -15.01
N GLY A 92 9.11 -6.96 -14.31
CA GLY A 92 10.40 -7.28 -13.74
C GLY A 92 10.63 -6.76 -12.32
N PHE A 93 9.59 -6.31 -11.64
CA PHE A 93 9.67 -5.93 -10.22
C PHE A 93 9.61 -7.17 -9.32
N ILE A 94 10.27 -7.10 -8.18
CA ILE A 94 10.37 -8.18 -7.21
C ILE A 94 9.56 -7.81 -5.96
N SER A 95 8.62 -8.67 -5.59
CA SER A 95 7.82 -8.49 -4.37
C SER A 95 8.71 -8.51 -3.13
N GLY A 96 8.48 -7.58 -2.21
CA GLY A 96 9.28 -7.41 -1.00
C GLY A 96 10.58 -6.63 -1.20
N GLU A 97 11.07 -6.51 -2.42
CA GLU A 97 12.25 -5.71 -2.78
C GLU A 97 11.84 -4.36 -3.38
N ASN A 98 11.07 -4.39 -4.47
CA ASN A 98 10.69 -3.19 -5.20
C ASN A 98 9.30 -2.68 -4.82
N PHE A 99 8.40 -3.57 -4.42
CA PHE A 99 7.04 -3.23 -4.04
C PHE A 99 6.51 -4.11 -2.92
N CYS A 100 5.51 -3.62 -2.23
CA CYS A 100 4.73 -4.37 -1.25
C CYS A 100 3.30 -3.82 -1.15
N SER A 101 2.41 -4.55 -0.50
CA SER A 101 1.11 -4.03 -0.13
C SER A 101 1.22 -3.03 1.02
N MET A 102 0.24 -2.16 1.17
CA MET A 102 0.16 -1.26 2.33
C MET A 102 0.13 -2.05 3.65
N GLU A 103 -0.62 -3.14 3.72
CA GLU A 103 -0.70 -3.99 4.90
C GLU A 103 0.67 -4.56 5.28
N GLN A 104 1.38 -5.16 4.33
CA GLN A 104 2.73 -5.68 4.54
C GLN A 104 3.69 -4.57 4.99
N PHE A 105 3.64 -3.41 4.36
CA PHE A 105 4.47 -2.28 4.73
C PHE A 105 4.22 -1.84 6.17
N LEU A 106 2.96 -1.64 6.56
CA LEU A 106 2.61 -1.19 7.90
C LEU A 106 2.93 -2.22 8.98
N THR A 107 2.78 -3.52 8.70
CA THR A 107 3.08 -4.57 9.67
C THR A 107 4.57 -4.83 9.81
N GLU A 108 5.29 -5.02 8.72
CA GLU A 108 6.71 -5.36 8.74
C GLU A 108 7.63 -4.15 8.97
N TRP A 109 7.44 -3.07 8.21
CA TRP A 109 8.32 -1.91 8.26
C TRP A 109 8.25 -1.19 9.61
N PHE A 110 7.06 -0.93 10.12
CA PHE A 110 6.88 -0.30 11.43
C PHE A 110 7.41 -1.17 12.56
N TRP A 111 7.17 -2.47 12.51
CA TRP A 111 7.70 -3.38 13.52
C TRP A 111 9.22 -3.45 13.46
N LYS A 112 9.77 -3.65 12.27
CA LYS A 112 11.20 -3.86 12.10
C LYS A 112 12.02 -2.61 12.43
N TYR A 113 11.62 -1.46 11.92
CA TYR A 113 12.43 -0.25 11.99
C TYR A 113 11.97 0.75 13.05
N LYS A 114 10.70 0.84 13.33
CA LYS A 114 10.15 1.78 14.33
C LYS A 114 9.83 1.11 15.65
N LYS A 115 9.87 -0.21 15.73
CA LYS A 115 9.47 -1.01 16.90
C LYS A 115 8.06 -0.66 17.38
N LYS A 116 7.18 -0.37 16.44
CA LYS A 116 5.76 -0.04 16.66
C LYS A 116 4.88 -1.03 15.94
N ALA A 117 3.85 -1.51 16.62
CA ALA A 117 2.80 -2.30 15.99
C ALA A 117 1.77 -1.36 15.35
N CYS A 118 1.42 -1.62 14.11
CA CYS A 118 0.31 -0.96 13.44
C CYS A 118 -0.84 -1.96 13.32
N LEU A 119 -1.92 -1.71 14.04
CA LEU A 119 -3.11 -2.53 13.98
C LEU A 119 -4.01 -2.01 12.86
N MET A 120 -4.09 -2.74 11.76
CA MET A 120 -4.96 -2.41 10.64
C MET A 120 -6.39 -2.80 10.90
N GLU A 121 -6.59 -3.96 11.52
CA GLU A 121 -7.90 -4.50 11.79
C GLU A 121 -7.84 -5.44 13.00
N VAL A 122 -8.82 -5.37 13.87
CA VAL A 122 -8.93 -6.24 15.03
C VAL A 122 -10.25 -7.00 14.96
N HIS A 123 -10.16 -8.30 14.76
CA HIS A 123 -11.31 -9.20 14.88
C HIS A 123 -11.25 -9.87 16.24
N SER A 124 -12.28 -9.65 17.07
CA SER A 124 -12.39 -10.32 18.35
C SER A 124 -13.66 -11.16 18.41
N THR A 125 -13.49 -12.45 18.64
CA THR A 125 -14.59 -13.35 18.97
C THR A 125 -14.51 -13.65 20.47
N ILE A 126 -15.39 -13.03 21.24
CA ILE A 126 -15.36 -13.14 22.71
C ILE A 126 -15.81 -14.53 23.14
N THR A 127 -16.89 -15.05 22.61
CA THR A 127 -17.36 -16.41 22.84
C THR A 127 -18.57 -16.75 21.96
N SER A 128 -18.73 -17.98 21.60
CA SER A 128 -19.94 -18.50 20.96
C SER A 128 -21.10 -18.70 21.94
N ARG A 129 -20.81 -18.65 23.25
CA ARG A 129 -21.80 -18.81 24.34
C ARG A 129 -21.96 -17.47 25.08
N CYS A 130 -22.47 -16.48 24.40
CA CYS A 130 -22.76 -15.20 25.03
C CYS A 130 -24.13 -15.24 25.68
N THR A 131 -24.21 -14.79 26.95
CA THR A 131 -25.50 -14.65 27.69
C THR A 131 -26.21 -13.36 27.34
N LEU A 132 -25.53 -12.42 26.65
CA LEU A 132 -26.09 -11.15 26.22
C LEU A 132 -26.81 -11.31 24.88
N LYS A 133 -28.06 -10.93 24.85
CA LYS A 133 -28.87 -10.91 23.63
C LYS A 133 -28.62 -9.59 22.88
N CYS A 134 -27.44 -9.45 22.28
CA CYS A 134 -27.10 -8.26 21.50
C CYS A 134 -27.77 -8.28 20.14
N ARG A 135 -28.13 -7.10 19.63
CA ARG A 135 -28.82 -6.94 18.35
C ARG A 135 -28.00 -7.42 17.14
N HIS A 136 -26.68 -7.55 17.32
CA HIS A 136 -25.71 -7.89 16.26
C HIS A 136 -25.07 -9.28 16.42
N CYS A 137 -25.56 -10.08 17.35
CA CYS A 137 -25.13 -11.48 17.50
C CYS A 137 -26.00 -12.45 16.71
#